data_8ac448aee7e458e93a3d875e748e4299
#
_entry.id   8ac448aee7e458e93a3d875e748e4299
#
_cell.length_a   1.000
_cell.length_b   1.000
_cell.length_c   1.000
_cell.angle_alpha   90.00
_cell.angle_beta   90.00
_cell.angle_gamma   90.00
#
_symmetry.space_group_name_H-M   'P 1'
#
loop_
_entity.id
_entity.type
_entity.pdbx_description
1 polymer ?
#
loop_
_entity_poly.entity_id
_entity_poly.type
_entity_poly.pdbx_seq_one_letter_code
_entity_poly.pdbx_strand_id
1 'polypeptide(L)'
;MKQLFFGLIALTVICAACQTKTDDPTPVAPVPTPTPVAITYLKDISPFPIGASIDPNLLKNNPTYRYTLTDEMSSITVENAQKWGWIHPGINTFNFVDADYIVNWAEANKKRVHGHTLLWHAYNPDWLNKFQGDSVAWENLMKTHIQTVVGHYKGKVKSWDVVNEAFTDGGAYRQGDARVNEGSIWAQKLGTDYVARAFEYAHQADPDALLFYNDYGQEGYPNKLRACVNLANDLKKRGVPIHGLGLQFHLGVSQSDVAIANAIKQFAATGLLVHISELDILVSDWQKNAALVYTESLQQRQADKYKLIAQNYKQLVPKAQQHGITTWNLGDGDSWIPQQGYTDWPLLFDKSYSRKKAYYSFSDGLKN
;
A
#
# COMPACT_ATOMS: atom_id res chain seq x y z
N MET A 1 43.62 5.60 -99.04
CA MET A 1 44.86 4.98 -99.47
C MET A 1 45.61 4.29 -98.37
N LYS A 2 45.99 3.08 -98.69
CA LYS A 2 46.83 2.16 -97.90
C LYS A 2 46.24 1.48 -96.67
N GLN A 3 45.87 0.22 -96.95
CA GLN A 3 45.75 -0.93 -96.09
C GLN A 3 47.10 -1.29 -95.47
N LEU A 4 47.09 -1.85 -94.31
CA LEU A 4 48.08 -2.83 -93.89
C LEU A 4 47.43 -3.87 -92.97
N PHE A 5 47.46 -5.10 -93.39
CA PHE A 5 47.19 -6.35 -92.73
C PHE A 5 48.29 -6.64 -91.72
N PHE A 6 47.97 -7.14 -90.57
CA PHE A 6 48.86 -8.07 -89.85
C PHE A 6 48.08 -9.13 -89.10
N GLY A 7 48.61 -10.30 -89.24
CA GLY A 7 47.99 -11.56 -89.01
C GLY A 7 47.82 -12.02 -87.54
N LEU A 8 46.94 -12.96 -87.47
CA LEU A 8 46.53 -13.67 -86.30
C LEU A 8 47.51 -14.78 -85.97
N ILE A 9 48.07 -14.85 -84.77
CA ILE A 9 48.68 -16.05 -84.23
C ILE A 9 47.83 -16.51 -83.03
N ALA A 10 47.15 -17.63 -83.18
CA ALA A 10 46.39 -18.25 -82.11
C ALA A 10 47.33 -19.06 -81.22
N LEU A 11 47.41 -18.70 -79.97
CA LEU A 11 48.09 -19.50 -78.96
C LEU A 11 47.03 -20.17 -78.11
N THR A 12 46.86 -21.48 -78.21
CA THR A 12 45.98 -22.32 -77.41
C THR A 12 46.66 -22.57 -76.06
N VAL A 13 46.16 -21.95 -75.00
CA VAL A 13 46.53 -22.29 -73.63
C VAL A 13 45.46 -23.25 -73.09
N ILE A 14 45.84 -24.47 -72.74
CA ILE A 14 45.03 -25.43 -72.06
C ILE A 14 45.08 -25.09 -70.62
N CYS A 15 43.99 -24.47 -70.07
CA CYS A 15 43.82 -24.32 -68.59
C CYS A 15 43.17 -25.57 -68.04
N ALA A 16 43.93 -26.31 -67.25
CA ALA A 16 43.34 -27.37 -66.33
C ALA A 16 42.48 -26.69 -65.30
N ALA A 17 41.16 -26.93 -65.33
CA ALA A 17 40.22 -26.47 -64.29
C ALA A 17 40.38 -27.30 -63.05
N CYS A 18 40.98 -26.74 -62.00
CA CYS A 18 40.80 -27.22 -60.68
C CYS A 18 39.39 -26.87 -60.25
N GLN A 19 38.50 -27.87 -60.12
CA GLN A 19 37.21 -27.72 -59.43
C GLN A 19 37.47 -27.64 -57.94
N THR A 20 37.44 -26.45 -57.36
CA THR A 20 37.24 -26.26 -55.94
C THR A 20 35.78 -26.51 -55.65
N LYS A 21 35.50 -27.58 -54.86
CA LYS A 21 34.18 -27.79 -54.23
C LYS A 21 33.94 -26.59 -53.31
N THR A 22 32.98 -25.76 -53.68
CA THR A 22 32.39 -24.78 -52.76
C THR A 22 31.46 -25.61 -51.83
N ASP A 23 31.86 -25.76 -50.59
CA ASP A 23 30.94 -26.24 -49.58
C ASP A 23 29.81 -25.21 -49.48
N ASP A 24 28.60 -25.62 -49.82
CA ASP A 24 27.39 -24.83 -49.58
C ASP A 24 27.26 -24.61 -48.04
N PRO A 25 27.07 -23.38 -47.56
CA PRO A 25 26.88 -23.13 -46.14
C PRO A 25 25.61 -23.86 -45.69
N THR A 26 25.77 -24.79 -44.75
CA THR A 26 24.65 -25.48 -44.10
C THR A 26 23.64 -24.42 -43.63
N PRO A 27 22.32 -24.55 -43.90
CA PRO A 27 21.33 -23.61 -43.44
C PRO A 27 21.39 -23.52 -41.93
N VAL A 28 21.70 -22.34 -41.38
CA VAL A 28 21.63 -22.06 -39.95
C VAL A 28 20.17 -22.12 -39.57
N ALA A 29 19.82 -23.03 -38.67
CA ALA A 29 18.47 -23.13 -38.14
C ALA A 29 18.06 -21.77 -37.58
N PRO A 30 16.83 -21.29 -37.81
CA PRO A 30 16.38 -20.01 -37.27
C PRO A 30 16.48 -20.05 -35.73
N VAL A 31 17.19 -19.08 -35.16
CA VAL A 31 17.25 -18.88 -33.71
C VAL A 31 15.81 -18.70 -33.22
N PRO A 32 15.33 -19.54 -32.29
CA PRO A 32 13.96 -19.41 -31.82
C PRO A 32 13.77 -18.01 -31.23
N THR A 33 12.81 -17.28 -31.77
CA THR A 33 12.41 -15.97 -31.22
C THR A 33 12.00 -16.20 -29.77
N PRO A 34 12.58 -15.51 -28.78
CA PRO A 34 12.21 -15.68 -27.39
C PRO A 34 10.71 -15.42 -27.25
N THR A 35 9.98 -16.40 -26.77
CA THR A 35 8.56 -16.24 -26.44
C THR A 35 8.44 -15.08 -25.44
N PRO A 36 7.57 -14.08 -25.67
CA PRO A 36 7.38 -12.99 -24.73
C PRO A 36 7.02 -13.59 -23.35
N VAL A 37 7.83 -13.32 -22.36
CA VAL A 37 7.50 -13.71 -20.98
C VAL A 37 6.25 -12.90 -20.61
N ALA A 38 5.15 -13.58 -20.33
CA ALA A 38 3.92 -12.94 -19.93
C ALA A 38 4.19 -12.10 -18.68
N ILE A 39 3.91 -10.80 -18.77
CA ILE A 39 4.01 -9.89 -17.62
C ILE A 39 2.95 -10.32 -16.62
N THR A 40 3.37 -10.69 -15.43
CA THR A 40 2.46 -11.05 -14.34
C THR A 40 2.43 -9.91 -13.34
N TYR A 41 1.24 -9.52 -12.89
CA TYR A 41 1.02 -8.43 -11.94
C TYR A 41 0.72 -8.94 -10.53
N LEU A 42 0.96 -8.13 -9.50
CA LEU A 42 0.76 -8.54 -8.10
C LEU A 42 -0.68 -8.99 -7.82
N LYS A 43 -1.68 -8.31 -8.39
CA LYS A 43 -3.09 -8.67 -8.25
C LYS A 43 -3.45 -10.05 -8.80
N ASP A 44 -2.67 -10.55 -9.79
CA ASP A 44 -2.95 -11.81 -10.49
C ASP A 44 -2.30 -13.01 -9.80
N ILE A 45 -1.24 -12.76 -9.04
CA ILE A 45 -0.48 -13.82 -8.34
C ILE A 45 -0.87 -13.96 -6.87
N SER A 46 -1.42 -12.90 -6.28
CA SER A 46 -1.76 -12.93 -4.86
C SER A 46 -3.08 -13.66 -4.61
N PRO A 47 -3.15 -14.53 -3.59
CA PRO A 47 -4.39 -15.19 -3.19
C PRO A 47 -5.34 -14.28 -2.39
N PHE A 48 -4.91 -13.07 -2.07
CA PHE A 48 -5.64 -12.03 -1.34
C PHE A 48 -5.42 -10.66 -1.98
N PRO A 49 -6.25 -9.65 -1.69
CA PRO A 49 -6.10 -8.33 -2.27
C PRO A 49 -4.75 -7.68 -1.98
N ILE A 50 -4.12 -7.13 -3.03
CA ILE A 50 -2.94 -6.26 -2.92
C ILE A 50 -3.37 -4.84 -3.28
N GLY A 51 -2.95 -3.87 -2.48
CA GLY A 51 -3.34 -2.48 -2.63
C GLY A 51 -2.22 -1.48 -2.46
N ALA A 52 -2.54 -0.22 -2.76
CA ALA A 52 -1.74 0.94 -2.42
C ALA A 52 -2.64 2.07 -1.92
N SER A 53 -2.13 2.93 -1.04
CA SER A 53 -2.78 4.21 -0.77
C SER A 53 -2.53 5.16 -1.93
N ILE A 54 -3.51 5.99 -2.27
CA ILE A 54 -3.45 6.80 -3.48
C ILE A 54 -3.77 8.27 -3.26
N ASP A 55 -3.04 9.10 -4.02
CA ASP A 55 -3.19 10.55 -4.08
C ASP A 55 -4.07 10.97 -5.27
N PRO A 56 -5.08 11.83 -5.07
CA PRO A 56 -6.00 12.25 -6.13
C PRO A 56 -5.33 13.05 -7.24
N ASN A 57 -4.28 13.85 -6.94
CA ASN A 57 -3.61 14.67 -7.94
C ASN A 57 -2.73 13.82 -8.86
N LEU A 58 -2.02 12.82 -8.29
CA LEU A 58 -1.27 11.86 -9.08
C LEU A 58 -2.21 11.00 -9.94
N LEU A 59 -3.32 10.57 -9.36
CA LEU A 59 -4.33 9.81 -10.10
C LEU A 59 -4.91 10.61 -11.29
N LYS A 60 -5.12 11.93 -11.13
CA LYS A 60 -5.61 12.82 -12.20
C LYS A 60 -4.56 13.07 -13.27
N ASN A 61 -3.31 13.35 -12.88
CA ASN A 61 -2.34 14.02 -13.72
C ASN A 61 -1.17 13.14 -14.17
N ASN A 62 -0.99 11.94 -13.59
CA ASN A 62 0.13 11.05 -13.93
C ASN A 62 -0.39 9.74 -14.58
N PRO A 63 -0.30 9.60 -15.92
CA PRO A 63 -0.72 8.39 -16.63
C PRO A 63 0.03 7.13 -16.17
N THR A 64 1.35 7.22 -15.93
CA THR A 64 2.15 6.07 -15.50
C THR A 64 1.69 5.57 -14.13
N TYR A 65 1.44 6.48 -13.18
CA TYR A 65 0.84 6.15 -11.90
C TYR A 65 -0.48 5.40 -12.05
N ARG A 66 -1.41 5.93 -12.87
CA ARG A 66 -2.71 5.27 -13.13
C ARG A 66 -2.57 3.89 -13.74
N TYR A 67 -1.69 3.73 -14.74
CA TYR A 67 -1.48 2.43 -15.38
C TYR A 67 -0.90 1.43 -14.39
N THR A 68 0.11 1.83 -13.61
CA THR A 68 0.69 0.95 -12.59
C THR A 68 -0.35 0.50 -11.56
N LEU A 69 -1.18 1.42 -11.04
CA LEU A 69 -2.29 1.07 -10.14
C LEU A 69 -3.30 0.13 -10.79
N THR A 70 -3.66 0.41 -12.06
CA THR A 70 -4.64 -0.41 -12.79
C THR A 70 -4.15 -1.84 -12.95
N ASP A 71 -2.89 -2.00 -13.31
CA ASP A 71 -2.31 -3.30 -13.64
C ASP A 71 -1.89 -4.10 -12.40
N GLU A 72 -1.34 -3.43 -11.39
CA GLU A 72 -0.73 -4.11 -10.24
C GLU A 72 -1.69 -4.36 -9.08
N MET A 73 -2.64 -3.46 -8.83
CA MET A 73 -3.42 -3.45 -7.60
C MET A 73 -4.85 -3.96 -7.81
N SER A 74 -5.38 -4.71 -6.85
CA SER A 74 -6.79 -5.12 -6.78
C SER A 74 -7.58 -4.34 -5.73
N SER A 75 -6.89 -3.61 -4.86
CA SER A 75 -7.46 -2.78 -3.80
C SER A 75 -6.78 -1.41 -3.75
N ILE A 76 -7.47 -0.41 -3.22
CA ILE A 76 -6.91 0.91 -2.94
C ILE A 76 -7.34 1.41 -1.57
N THR A 77 -6.51 2.26 -0.98
CA THR A 77 -6.86 3.06 0.20
C THR A 77 -6.82 4.54 -0.17
N VAL A 78 -7.76 5.32 0.33
CA VAL A 78 -7.77 6.78 0.12
C VAL A 78 -6.79 7.42 1.11
N GLU A 79 -5.64 7.90 0.64
CA GLU A 79 -4.54 8.33 1.51
C GLU A 79 -4.91 9.47 2.46
N ASN A 80 -5.39 10.60 1.92
CA ASN A 80 -5.66 11.80 2.69
C ASN A 80 -7.09 12.32 2.56
N ALA A 81 -7.72 12.15 1.38
CA ALA A 81 -8.97 12.85 1.04
C ALA A 81 -10.17 12.45 1.92
N GLN A 82 -10.09 11.36 2.69
CA GLN A 82 -11.11 10.95 3.67
C GLN A 82 -10.72 11.27 5.12
N LYS A 83 -9.52 11.78 5.40
CA LYS A 83 -9.15 12.25 6.73
C LYS A 83 -9.98 13.46 7.12
N TRP A 84 -10.26 13.61 8.40
CA TRP A 84 -11.19 14.63 8.91
C TRP A 84 -10.92 16.03 8.35
N GLY A 85 -9.68 16.50 8.39
CA GLY A 85 -9.32 17.86 7.94
C GLY A 85 -9.59 18.13 6.46
N TRP A 86 -9.62 17.09 5.62
CA TRP A 86 -9.90 17.22 4.19
C TRP A 86 -11.38 17.06 3.87
N ILE A 87 -12.04 16.06 4.47
CA ILE A 87 -13.42 15.74 4.14
C ILE A 87 -14.45 16.57 4.92
N HIS A 88 -14.08 17.11 6.11
CA HIS A 88 -14.94 17.89 6.98
C HIS A 88 -14.24 19.20 7.39
N PRO A 89 -13.92 20.09 6.43
CA PRO A 89 -13.09 21.29 6.66
C PRO A 89 -13.78 22.40 7.47
N GLY A 90 -15.09 22.35 7.67
CA GLY A 90 -15.85 23.31 8.47
C GLY A 90 -17.03 22.64 9.16
N ILE A 91 -17.48 23.15 10.30
CA ILE A 91 -18.45 22.51 11.21
C ILE A 91 -19.74 22.00 10.51
N ASN A 92 -20.16 22.65 9.43
CA ASN A 92 -21.33 22.25 8.64
C ASN A 92 -20.95 22.02 7.16
N THR A 93 -19.67 21.78 6.88
CA THR A 93 -19.17 21.70 5.51
C THR A 93 -18.46 20.38 5.29
N PHE A 94 -18.94 19.59 4.34
CA PHE A 94 -18.27 18.40 3.86
C PHE A 94 -17.74 18.62 2.43
N ASN A 95 -16.54 18.13 2.16
CA ASN A 95 -15.90 18.17 0.85
C ASN A 95 -15.55 16.76 0.39
N PHE A 96 -16.34 16.22 -0.52
CA PHE A 96 -16.17 14.88 -1.07
C PHE A 96 -15.41 14.85 -2.41
N VAL A 97 -15.06 15.99 -2.99
CA VAL A 97 -14.60 16.10 -4.39
C VAL A 97 -13.46 15.15 -4.72
N ASP A 98 -12.37 15.16 -3.95
CA ASP A 98 -11.20 14.33 -4.21
C ASP A 98 -11.43 12.87 -3.84
N ALA A 99 -12.12 12.62 -2.74
CA ALA A 99 -12.46 11.26 -2.33
C ALA A 99 -13.46 10.60 -3.31
N ASP A 100 -14.47 11.34 -3.81
CA ASP A 100 -15.37 10.86 -4.86
C ASP A 100 -14.64 10.53 -6.15
N TYR A 101 -13.67 11.35 -6.54
CA TYR A 101 -12.86 11.08 -7.72
C TYR A 101 -12.14 9.74 -7.60
N ILE A 102 -11.50 9.49 -6.45
CA ILE A 102 -10.79 8.23 -6.17
C ILE A 102 -11.76 7.04 -6.16
N VAL A 103 -12.86 7.14 -5.41
CA VAL A 103 -13.83 6.05 -5.24
C VAL A 103 -14.50 5.71 -6.58
N ASN A 104 -14.91 6.69 -7.37
CA ASN A 104 -15.51 6.48 -8.69
C ASN A 104 -14.50 5.87 -9.68
N TRP A 105 -13.23 6.31 -9.66
CA TRP A 105 -12.18 5.69 -10.47
C TRP A 105 -11.96 4.22 -10.05
N ALA A 106 -11.92 3.94 -8.76
CA ALA A 106 -11.74 2.58 -8.25
C ALA A 106 -12.90 1.66 -8.68
N GLU A 107 -14.14 2.13 -8.59
CA GLU A 107 -15.34 1.41 -9.04
C GLU A 107 -15.28 1.11 -10.54
N ALA A 108 -14.95 2.12 -11.38
CA ALA A 108 -14.80 1.96 -12.83
C ALA A 108 -13.68 0.96 -13.21
N ASN A 109 -12.64 0.83 -12.38
CA ASN A 109 -11.52 -0.10 -12.57
C ASN A 109 -11.64 -1.39 -11.74
N LYS A 110 -12.80 -1.67 -11.15
CA LYS A 110 -13.10 -2.88 -10.36
C LYS A 110 -12.12 -3.08 -9.19
N LYS A 111 -11.69 -2.00 -8.54
CA LYS A 111 -10.81 -2.03 -7.37
C LYS A 111 -11.66 -2.01 -6.10
N ARG A 112 -11.31 -2.83 -5.10
CA ARG A 112 -11.88 -2.70 -3.77
C ARG A 112 -11.36 -1.42 -3.12
N VAL A 113 -12.25 -0.67 -2.47
CA VAL A 113 -11.89 0.55 -1.73
C VAL A 113 -11.91 0.26 -0.23
N HIS A 114 -10.81 0.63 0.44
CA HIS A 114 -10.69 0.74 1.89
C HIS A 114 -10.66 2.22 2.27
N GLY A 115 -11.58 2.65 3.12
CA GLY A 115 -11.69 4.04 3.58
C GLY A 115 -10.76 4.30 4.76
N HIS A 116 -10.04 5.42 4.71
CA HIS A 116 -9.10 5.82 5.75
C HIS A 116 -9.17 7.32 6.00
N THR A 117 -9.42 7.79 7.19
CA THR A 117 -9.91 7.16 8.41
C THR A 117 -11.02 8.04 9.00
N LEU A 118 -12.00 7.45 9.71
CA LEU A 118 -13.11 8.23 10.26
C LEU A 118 -12.68 9.04 11.47
N LEU A 119 -11.96 8.44 12.44
CA LEU A 119 -11.45 9.13 13.62
C LEU A 119 -9.95 8.87 13.81
N TRP A 120 -9.21 9.95 13.96
CA TRP A 120 -7.79 9.94 14.28
C TRP A 120 -7.45 11.04 15.27
N HIS A 121 -6.35 10.94 15.99
CA HIS A 121 -5.88 12.00 16.89
C HIS A 121 -5.18 13.15 16.14
N ALA A 122 -4.69 12.88 14.91
CA ALA A 122 -4.00 13.82 14.04
C ALA A 122 -4.88 14.33 12.88
N TYR A 123 -4.40 15.30 12.13
CA TYR A 123 -5.05 15.91 10.96
C TYR A 123 -6.46 16.48 11.26
N ASN A 124 -6.69 16.88 12.48
CA ASN A 124 -7.90 17.59 12.86
C ASN A 124 -7.87 19.03 12.37
N PRO A 125 -8.95 19.56 11.78
CA PRO A 125 -9.00 20.95 11.34
C PRO A 125 -9.08 21.90 12.54
N ASP A 126 -8.63 23.13 12.36
CA ASP A 126 -8.60 24.15 13.41
C ASP A 126 -9.94 24.36 14.10
N TRP A 127 -11.04 24.31 13.35
CA TRP A 127 -12.37 24.50 13.91
C TRP A 127 -12.73 23.40 14.91
N LEU A 128 -12.32 22.15 14.67
CA LEU A 128 -12.56 21.04 15.57
C LEU A 128 -11.80 21.23 16.89
N ASN A 129 -10.54 21.64 16.82
CA ASN A 129 -9.74 21.95 18.01
C ASN A 129 -10.29 23.12 18.82
N LYS A 130 -11.06 24.02 18.19
CA LYS A 130 -11.70 25.19 18.80
C LYS A 130 -13.17 24.97 19.16
N PHE A 131 -13.74 23.81 18.81
CA PHE A 131 -15.14 23.51 19.08
C PHE A 131 -15.43 23.50 20.57
N GLN A 132 -16.45 24.27 20.96
CA GLN A 132 -16.92 24.38 22.33
C GLN A 132 -18.25 23.65 22.47
N GLY A 133 -18.36 22.79 23.46
CA GLY A 133 -19.56 22.01 23.71
C GLY A 133 -19.38 21.05 24.90
N ASP A 134 -20.47 20.61 25.46
CA ASP A 134 -20.50 19.53 26.43
C ASP A 134 -20.30 18.16 25.74
N SER A 135 -20.28 17.10 26.52
CA SER A 135 -20.11 15.74 26.01
C SER A 135 -21.19 15.33 25.01
N VAL A 136 -22.42 15.84 25.14
CA VAL A 136 -23.51 15.56 24.21
C VAL A 136 -23.25 16.21 22.84
N ALA A 137 -22.79 17.46 22.85
CA ALA A 137 -22.43 18.17 21.62
C ALA A 137 -21.26 17.49 20.88
N TRP A 138 -20.23 17.05 21.62
CA TRP A 138 -19.10 16.29 21.06
C TRP A 138 -19.52 14.94 20.50
N GLU A 139 -20.40 14.22 21.21
CA GLU A 139 -20.96 12.95 20.74
C GLU A 139 -21.75 13.12 19.44
N ASN A 140 -22.63 14.12 19.39
CA ASN A 140 -23.39 14.42 18.19
C ASN A 140 -22.50 14.81 17.00
N LEU A 141 -21.42 15.55 17.25
CA LEU A 141 -20.45 15.92 16.24
C LEU A 141 -19.75 14.68 15.65
N MET A 142 -19.24 13.79 16.51
CA MET A 142 -18.62 12.53 16.13
C MET A 142 -19.59 11.66 15.32
N LYS A 143 -20.79 11.46 15.82
CA LYS A 143 -21.85 10.69 15.16
C LYS A 143 -22.20 11.25 13.80
N THR A 144 -22.42 12.57 13.70
CA THR A 144 -22.77 13.24 12.44
C THR A 144 -21.65 13.06 11.42
N HIS A 145 -20.39 13.24 11.80
CA HIS A 145 -19.27 13.02 10.90
C HIS A 145 -19.24 11.59 10.35
N ILE A 146 -19.23 10.60 11.25
CA ILE A 146 -19.13 9.19 10.87
C ILE A 146 -20.30 8.81 9.96
N GLN A 147 -21.53 9.14 10.36
CA GLN A 147 -22.71 8.74 9.60
C GLN A 147 -22.83 9.46 8.25
N THR A 148 -22.38 10.71 8.16
CA THR A 148 -22.34 11.45 6.90
C THR A 148 -21.32 10.84 5.93
N VAL A 149 -20.10 10.59 6.40
CA VAL A 149 -19.02 10.06 5.55
C VAL A 149 -19.31 8.63 5.12
N VAL A 150 -19.61 7.73 6.05
CA VAL A 150 -19.90 6.32 5.75
C VAL A 150 -21.16 6.22 4.89
N GLY A 151 -22.21 6.99 5.21
CA GLY A 151 -23.46 7.00 4.46
C GLY A 151 -23.29 7.49 3.02
N HIS A 152 -22.42 8.50 2.77
CA HIS A 152 -22.10 8.97 1.43
C HIS A 152 -21.47 7.88 0.55
N TYR A 153 -20.62 7.02 1.14
CA TYR A 153 -19.95 5.94 0.44
C TYR A 153 -20.60 4.56 0.60
N LYS A 154 -21.81 4.52 1.14
CA LYS A 154 -22.52 3.26 1.37
C LYS A 154 -22.55 2.37 0.12
N GLY A 155 -22.11 1.10 0.31
CA GLY A 155 -22.02 0.10 -0.76
C GLY A 155 -20.84 0.26 -1.71
N LYS A 156 -20.13 1.42 -1.74
CA LYS A 156 -18.94 1.68 -2.58
C LYS A 156 -17.65 1.39 -1.84
N VAL A 157 -17.46 1.94 -0.64
CA VAL A 157 -16.34 1.65 0.23
C VAL A 157 -16.65 0.37 1.01
N LYS A 158 -15.81 -0.65 0.83
CA LYS A 158 -16.08 -2.00 1.37
C LYS A 158 -15.61 -2.21 2.79
N SER A 159 -14.69 -1.38 3.25
CA SER A 159 -14.14 -1.44 4.60
C SER A 159 -13.63 -0.08 5.05
N TRP A 160 -13.58 0.17 6.36
CA TRP A 160 -13.17 1.44 6.95
C TRP A 160 -12.23 1.24 8.13
N ASP A 161 -11.17 2.03 8.20
CA ASP A 161 -10.49 2.32 9.47
C ASP A 161 -11.36 3.29 10.26
N VAL A 162 -12.15 2.73 11.20
CA VAL A 162 -13.10 3.52 11.99
C VAL A 162 -12.37 4.39 13.00
N VAL A 163 -11.40 3.80 13.69
CA VAL A 163 -10.51 4.50 14.61
C VAL A 163 -9.07 4.15 14.28
N ASN A 164 -8.26 5.18 14.09
CA ASN A 164 -6.84 5.08 13.83
C ASN A 164 -6.04 5.54 15.07
N GLU A 165 -5.08 4.72 15.51
CA GLU A 165 -4.04 5.07 16.49
C GLU A 165 -4.57 5.58 17.84
N ALA A 166 -5.49 4.85 18.47
CA ALA A 166 -6.01 5.23 19.77
C ALA A 166 -5.02 5.05 20.93
N PHE A 167 -3.91 4.32 20.71
CA PHE A 167 -2.93 4.01 21.74
C PHE A 167 -1.60 4.74 21.53
N THR A 168 -0.97 5.13 22.64
CA THR A 168 0.44 5.55 22.68
C THR A 168 1.36 4.34 22.50
N ASP A 169 2.64 4.55 22.26
CA ASP A 169 3.63 3.47 22.14
C ASP A 169 3.76 2.62 23.43
N GLY A 170 3.47 3.21 24.59
CA GLY A 170 3.38 2.50 25.87
C GLY A 170 2.15 1.62 26.01
N GLY A 171 1.18 1.67 25.08
CA GLY A 171 -0.06 0.90 25.11
C GLY A 171 -1.18 1.51 25.96
N ALA A 172 -1.02 2.75 26.42
CA ALA A 172 -2.11 3.49 27.06
C ALA A 172 -2.97 4.21 26.00
N TYR A 173 -4.28 4.41 26.27
CA TYR A 173 -5.08 5.27 25.43
C TYR A 173 -4.51 6.69 25.36
N ARG A 174 -4.61 7.34 24.21
CA ARG A 174 -4.24 8.74 24.00
C ARG A 174 -5.25 9.67 24.67
N GLN A 175 -5.19 9.79 26.00
CA GLN A 175 -6.10 10.62 26.80
C GLN A 175 -5.56 12.05 27.06
N GLY A 176 -4.32 12.32 26.72
CA GLY A 176 -3.66 13.60 26.96
C GLY A 176 -4.22 14.76 26.14
N ASP A 177 -3.64 15.96 26.34
CA ASP A 177 -3.98 17.15 25.55
C ASP A 177 -3.67 16.91 24.06
N ALA A 178 -4.68 17.06 23.20
CA ALA A 178 -4.54 16.90 21.76
C ALA A 178 -3.53 17.88 21.11
N ARG A 179 -3.11 18.93 21.82
CA ARG A 179 -2.08 19.89 21.40
C ARG A 179 -0.65 19.41 21.61
N VAL A 180 -0.46 18.35 22.40
CA VAL A 180 0.82 17.66 22.57
C VAL A 180 0.67 16.27 21.93
N ASN A 181 1.48 15.96 20.99
CA ASN A 181 1.47 14.82 20.03
C ASN A 181 0.96 13.44 20.50
N GLU A 182 0.61 13.28 21.78
CA GLU A 182 0.15 12.01 22.34
C GLU A 182 -1.34 12.00 22.70
N GLY A 183 -2.03 13.15 22.65
CA GLY A 183 -3.43 13.26 23.04
C GLY A 183 -4.41 13.07 21.88
N SER A 184 -5.59 12.54 22.20
CA SER A 184 -6.73 12.49 21.30
C SER A 184 -7.86 13.35 21.84
N ILE A 185 -8.34 14.31 21.04
CA ILE A 185 -9.49 15.14 21.40
C ILE A 185 -10.72 14.30 21.69
N TRP A 186 -10.88 13.17 20.99
CA TRP A 186 -11.99 12.24 21.17
C TRP A 186 -11.97 11.60 22.56
N ALA A 187 -10.82 11.03 22.95
CA ALA A 187 -10.67 10.43 24.28
C ALA A 187 -10.76 11.49 25.38
N GLN A 188 -10.25 12.70 25.14
CA GLN A 188 -10.32 13.80 26.11
C GLN A 188 -11.77 14.27 26.36
N LYS A 189 -12.59 14.36 25.31
CA LYS A 189 -13.95 14.89 25.37
C LYS A 189 -15.01 13.84 25.67
N LEU A 190 -14.78 12.59 25.25
CA LEU A 190 -15.78 11.52 25.27
C LEU A 190 -15.38 10.30 26.10
N GLY A 191 -14.17 10.31 26.71
CA GLY A 191 -13.62 9.12 27.37
C GLY A 191 -13.23 8.04 26.36
N THR A 192 -12.55 6.98 26.83
CA THR A 192 -12.00 5.92 25.96
C THR A 192 -13.06 5.10 25.22
N ASP A 193 -14.29 5.09 25.73
CA ASP A 193 -15.40 4.37 25.12
C ASP A 193 -15.92 5.01 23.81
N TYR A 194 -15.36 6.16 23.41
CA TYR A 194 -15.64 6.74 22.09
C TYR A 194 -15.34 5.76 20.95
N VAL A 195 -14.34 4.87 21.15
CA VAL A 195 -13.97 3.85 20.16
C VAL A 195 -15.16 2.94 19.87
N ALA A 196 -15.79 2.36 20.89
CA ALA A 196 -16.93 1.46 20.72
C ALA A 196 -18.09 2.16 20.00
N ARG A 197 -18.44 3.38 20.42
CA ARG A 197 -19.53 4.16 19.83
C ARG A 197 -19.25 4.54 18.38
N ALA A 198 -17.99 4.83 18.03
CA ALA A 198 -17.59 5.09 16.66
C ALA A 198 -17.89 3.91 15.74
N PHE A 199 -17.57 2.68 16.17
CA PHE A 199 -17.89 1.45 15.43
C PHE A 199 -19.41 1.26 15.28
N GLU A 200 -20.18 1.50 16.34
CA GLU A 200 -21.64 1.44 16.29
C GLU A 200 -22.23 2.44 15.29
N TYR A 201 -21.74 3.69 15.26
CA TYR A 201 -22.22 4.70 14.31
C TYR A 201 -21.83 4.38 12.86
N ALA A 202 -20.64 3.85 12.63
CA ALA A 202 -20.23 3.42 11.30
C ALA A 202 -21.12 2.26 10.81
N HIS A 203 -21.39 1.27 11.64
CA HIS A 203 -22.27 0.15 11.30
C HIS A 203 -23.73 0.58 11.07
N GLN A 204 -24.23 1.53 11.85
CA GLN A 204 -25.58 2.10 11.61
C GLN A 204 -25.69 2.78 10.25
N ALA A 205 -24.62 3.42 9.76
CA ALA A 205 -24.62 4.08 8.46
C ALA A 205 -24.50 3.10 7.30
N ASP A 206 -23.62 2.10 7.40
CA ASP A 206 -23.46 1.02 6.41
C ASP A 206 -23.22 -0.32 7.13
N PRO A 207 -24.27 -1.13 7.34
CA PRO A 207 -24.15 -2.44 7.98
C PRO A 207 -23.32 -3.47 7.20
N ASP A 208 -23.11 -3.26 5.90
CA ASP A 208 -22.39 -4.19 5.02
C ASP A 208 -20.88 -3.87 4.95
N ALA A 209 -20.47 -2.69 5.41
CA ALA A 209 -19.06 -2.30 5.43
C ALA A 209 -18.30 -3.02 6.56
N LEU A 210 -17.09 -3.51 6.25
CA LEU A 210 -16.19 -4.12 7.24
C LEU A 210 -15.47 -3.02 8.02
N LEU A 211 -15.48 -3.10 9.35
CA LEU A 211 -15.00 -2.07 10.24
C LEU A 211 -13.71 -2.50 10.94
N PHE A 212 -12.67 -1.68 10.83
CA PHE A 212 -11.31 -1.96 11.30
C PHE A 212 -10.88 -0.96 12.38
N TYR A 213 -10.09 -1.46 13.32
CA TYR A 213 -9.19 -0.67 14.14
C TYR A 213 -7.79 -0.74 13.53
N ASN A 214 -7.12 0.39 13.29
CA ASN A 214 -5.82 0.48 12.66
C ASN A 214 -4.80 1.16 13.58
N ASP A 215 -3.57 0.65 13.64
CA ASP A 215 -2.50 1.26 14.45
C ASP A 215 -1.11 0.84 13.91
N TYR A 216 -0.06 1.52 14.37
CA TYR A 216 1.35 1.28 14.03
C TYR A 216 2.14 0.70 15.20
N GLY A 217 3.32 0.14 14.91
CA GLY A 217 4.35 -0.18 15.90
C GLY A 217 4.08 -1.41 16.75
N GLN A 218 3.09 -2.24 16.43
CA GLN A 218 2.78 -3.45 17.21
C GLN A 218 3.94 -4.45 17.21
N GLU A 219 4.79 -4.42 16.19
CA GLU A 219 6.01 -5.23 16.07
C GLU A 219 7.18 -4.69 16.90
N GLY A 220 7.12 -3.41 17.29
CA GLY A 220 8.15 -2.75 18.10
C GLY A 220 7.76 -2.55 19.56
N TYR A 221 6.46 -2.44 19.85
CA TYR A 221 5.92 -2.07 21.17
C TYR A 221 4.99 -3.16 21.71
N PRO A 222 5.50 -4.13 22.50
CA PRO A 222 4.68 -5.27 22.99
C PRO A 222 3.48 -4.87 23.84
N ASN A 223 3.55 -3.75 24.57
CA ASN A 223 2.42 -3.25 25.35
C ASN A 223 1.30 -2.72 24.43
N LYS A 224 1.67 -2.03 23.35
CA LYS A 224 0.72 -1.52 22.35
C LYS A 224 0.06 -2.67 21.58
N LEU A 225 0.83 -3.69 21.17
CA LEU A 225 0.29 -4.91 20.59
C LEU A 225 -0.78 -5.53 21.51
N ARG A 226 -0.45 -5.69 22.78
CA ARG A 226 -1.41 -6.23 23.78
C ARG A 226 -2.65 -5.35 23.95
N ALA A 227 -2.48 -4.02 23.95
CA ALA A 227 -3.60 -3.07 24.04
C ALA A 227 -4.55 -3.19 22.82
N CYS A 228 -4.02 -3.31 21.60
CA CYS A 228 -4.82 -3.52 20.38
C CYS A 228 -5.60 -4.85 20.45
N VAL A 229 -4.95 -5.94 20.85
CA VAL A 229 -5.60 -7.26 21.01
C VAL A 229 -6.69 -7.21 22.09
N ASN A 230 -6.42 -6.56 23.23
CA ASN A 230 -7.39 -6.41 24.31
C ASN A 230 -8.61 -5.58 23.86
N LEU A 231 -8.39 -4.48 23.14
CA LEU A 231 -9.48 -3.66 22.56
C LEU A 231 -10.36 -4.53 21.65
N ALA A 232 -9.75 -5.27 20.73
CA ALA A 232 -10.50 -6.13 19.83
C ALA A 232 -11.36 -7.17 20.57
N ASN A 233 -10.79 -7.81 21.59
CA ASN A 233 -11.49 -8.80 22.39
C ASN A 233 -12.61 -8.17 23.25
N ASP A 234 -12.41 -6.97 23.80
CA ASP A 234 -13.43 -6.23 24.54
C ASP A 234 -14.60 -5.84 23.64
N LEU A 235 -14.33 -5.24 22.48
CA LEU A 235 -15.36 -4.88 21.53
C LEU A 235 -16.18 -6.10 21.07
N LYS A 236 -15.52 -7.22 20.75
CA LYS A 236 -16.20 -8.49 20.43
C LYS A 236 -17.08 -8.97 21.56
N LYS A 237 -16.55 -9.00 22.80
CA LYS A 237 -17.30 -9.44 23.99
C LYS A 237 -18.54 -8.60 24.23
N ARG A 238 -18.46 -7.30 23.94
CA ARG A 238 -19.58 -6.34 24.09
C ARG A 238 -20.56 -6.37 22.92
N GLY A 239 -20.29 -7.15 21.85
CA GLY A 239 -21.12 -7.20 20.65
C GLY A 239 -20.99 -5.96 19.75
N VAL A 240 -19.92 -5.16 19.94
CA VAL A 240 -19.62 -4.01 19.06
C VAL A 240 -19.14 -4.52 17.70
N PRO A 241 -19.61 -3.96 16.59
CA PRO A 241 -19.37 -4.48 15.24
C PRO A 241 -17.95 -4.20 14.75
N ILE A 242 -16.95 -4.86 15.33
CA ILE A 242 -15.57 -4.87 14.83
C ILE A 242 -15.35 -6.10 13.95
N HIS A 243 -14.78 -5.89 12.75
CA HIS A 243 -14.56 -6.94 11.76
C HIS A 243 -13.09 -7.24 11.53
N GLY A 244 -12.18 -6.28 11.77
CA GLY A 244 -10.77 -6.45 11.48
C GLY A 244 -9.83 -5.55 12.27
N LEU A 245 -8.54 -5.89 12.16
CA LEU A 245 -7.42 -5.15 12.73
C LEU A 245 -6.41 -4.83 11.63
N GLY A 246 -5.91 -3.59 11.63
CA GLY A 246 -4.86 -3.10 10.73
C GLY A 246 -3.50 -3.04 11.44
N LEU A 247 -2.50 -3.62 10.78
CA LEU A 247 -1.08 -3.46 11.06
C LEU A 247 -0.51 -2.48 10.04
N GLN A 248 -0.19 -1.25 10.44
CA GLN A 248 0.35 -0.27 9.49
C GLN A 248 1.68 -0.75 8.89
N PHE A 249 2.57 -1.27 9.71
CA PHE A 249 3.87 -1.80 9.27
C PHE A 249 4.71 -0.78 8.51
N HIS A 250 4.88 0.42 9.08
CA HIS A 250 5.93 1.35 8.73
C HIS A 250 7.25 0.86 9.34
N LEU A 251 8.04 0.10 8.58
CA LEU A 251 9.14 -0.69 9.11
C LEU A 251 10.51 -0.16 8.68
N GLY A 252 11.53 -0.35 9.52
CA GLY A 252 12.92 -0.33 9.09
C GLY A 252 13.39 -1.71 8.60
N VAL A 253 14.42 -1.76 7.76
CA VAL A 253 15.00 -3.04 7.31
C VAL A 253 15.60 -3.87 8.45
N SER A 254 15.94 -3.25 9.57
CA SER A 254 16.47 -3.93 10.77
C SER A 254 15.39 -4.42 11.72
N GLN A 255 14.12 -4.11 11.48
CA GLN A 255 13.02 -4.59 12.33
C GLN A 255 13.06 -6.12 12.48
N SER A 256 12.86 -6.60 13.71
CA SER A 256 12.94 -8.02 14.05
C SER A 256 11.89 -8.87 13.31
N ASP A 257 12.37 -9.88 12.57
CA ASP A 257 11.52 -10.83 11.85
C ASP A 257 10.59 -11.61 12.79
N VAL A 258 11.11 -11.96 13.98
CA VAL A 258 10.34 -12.66 15.01
C VAL A 258 9.21 -11.76 15.56
N ALA A 259 9.50 -10.47 15.75
CA ALA A 259 8.51 -9.52 16.25
C ALA A 259 7.41 -9.23 15.21
N ILE A 260 7.77 -9.11 13.92
CA ILE A 260 6.81 -9.01 12.81
C ILE A 260 5.88 -10.23 12.79
N ALA A 261 6.45 -11.45 12.81
CA ALA A 261 5.66 -12.68 12.82
C ALA A 261 4.75 -12.78 14.06
N ASN A 262 5.24 -12.33 15.23
CA ASN A 262 4.44 -12.32 16.46
C ASN A 262 3.26 -11.35 16.37
N ALA A 263 3.43 -10.14 15.84
CA ALA A 263 2.34 -9.18 15.68
C ALA A 263 1.23 -9.76 14.76
N ILE A 264 1.61 -10.35 13.63
CA ILE A 264 0.67 -11.02 12.71
C ILE A 264 -0.09 -12.16 13.42
N LYS A 265 0.61 -13.03 14.14
CA LYS A 265 0.00 -14.16 14.88
C LYS A 265 -0.98 -13.70 15.95
N GLN A 266 -0.63 -12.67 16.72
CA GLN A 266 -1.48 -12.15 17.79
C GLN A 266 -2.77 -11.54 17.22
N PHE A 267 -2.70 -10.84 16.09
CA PHE A 267 -3.89 -10.31 15.43
C PHE A 267 -4.74 -11.43 14.84
N ALA A 268 -4.15 -12.40 14.16
CA ALA A 268 -4.86 -13.57 13.64
C ALA A 268 -5.55 -14.38 14.76
N ALA A 269 -4.92 -14.49 15.93
CA ALA A 269 -5.48 -15.20 17.10
C ALA A 269 -6.78 -14.56 17.64
N THR A 270 -7.08 -13.30 17.32
CA THR A 270 -8.36 -12.66 17.67
C THR A 270 -9.56 -13.23 16.92
N GLY A 271 -9.32 -13.95 15.80
CA GLY A 271 -10.37 -14.45 14.91
C GLY A 271 -10.95 -13.38 13.97
N LEU A 272 -10.47 -12.14 14.03
CA LEU A 272 -10.87 -11.04 13.15
C LEU A 272 -10.07 -11.07 11.85
N LEU A 273 -10.53 -10.30 10.85
CA LEU A 273 -9.75 -10.01 9.65
C LEU A 273 -8.45 -9.29 10.01
N VAL A 274 -7.38 -9.62 9.28
CA VAL A 274 -6.08 -8.96 9.43
C VAL A 274 -5.76 -8.22 8.13
N HIS A 275 -5.43 -6.94 8.25
CA HIS A 275 -4.97 -6.10 7.14
C HIS A 275 -3.55 -5.61 7.45
N ILE A 276 -2.58 -5.89 6.58
CA ILE A 276 -1.36 -5.08 6.56
C ILE A 276 -1.72 -3.84 5.75
N SER A 277 -1.88 -2.71 6.44
CA SER A 277 -2.66 -1.58 5.92
C SER A 277 -1.83 -0.48 5.28
N GLU A 278 -0.54 -0.35 5.66
CA GLU A 278 0.27 0.82 5.29
C GLU A 278 1.76 0.47 5.06
N LEU A 279 2.01 -0.72 4.50
CA LEU A 279 3.37 -1.26 4.39
C LEU A 279 4.31 -0.35 3.63
N ASP A 280 5.36 0.06 4.29
CA ASP A 280 6.60 0.59 3.72
C ASP A 280 7.81 0.08 4.52
N ILE A 281 9.00 -0.03 3.85
CA ILE A 281 10.21 -0.57 4.47
C ILE A 281 11.38 0.36 4.22
N LEU A 282 11.73 1.13 5.26
CA LEU A 282 12.79 2.13 5.21
C LEU A 282 14.17 1.48 5.31
N VAL A 283 15.04 1.79 4.35
CA VAL A 283 16.45 1.37 4.41
C VAL A 283 17.27 2.26 5.33
N SER A 284 16.75 3.43 5.70
CA SER A 284 17.36 4.34 6.68
C SER A 284 17.19 3.88 8.12
N ASP A 285 16.32 2.89 8.40
CA ASP A 285 15.92 2.48 9.76
C ASP A 285 15.50 3.68 10.63
N TRP A 286 14.72 4.61 10.06
CA TRP A 286 14.27 5.85 10.71
C TRP A 286 15.38 6.82 11.14
N GLN A 287 16.55 6.70 10.52
CA GLN A 287 17.66 7.62 10.76
C GLN A 287 17.71 8.69 9.66
N LYS A 288 17.75 9.96 10.06
CA LYS A 288 17.87 11.08 9.12
C LYS A 288 19.33 11.20 8.66
N ASN A 289 19.64 10.65 7.50
CA ASN A 289 20.95 10.68 6.88
C ASN A 289 20.85 11.14 5.42
N ALA A 290 21.11 12.42 5.15
CA ALA A 290 21.06 12.98 3.80
C ALA A 290 22.10 12.37 2.83
N ALA A 291 23.17 11.74 3.37
CA ALA A 291 24.21 11.08 2.59
C ALA A 291 23.94 9.57 2.38
N LEU A 292 22.76 9.09 2.75
CA LEU A 292 22.38 7.69 2.55
C LEU A 292 22.39 7.34 1.07
N VAL A 293 23.04 6.24 0.72
CA VAL A 293 23.09 5.69 -0.63
C VAL A 293 22.37 4.35 -0.66
N TYR A 294 21.47 4.17 -1.61
CA TYR A 294 20.70 2.93 -1.80
C TYR A 294 21.57 1.86 -2.46
N THR A 295 22.50 1.28 -1.68
CA THR A 295 23.44 0.26 -2.12
C THR A 295 22.77 -1.08 -2.44
N GLU A 296 23.43 -1.95 -3.20
CA GLU A 296 22.96 -3.30 -3.52
C GLU A 296 22.65 -4.11 -2.24
N SER A 297 23.46 -3.96 -1.20
CA SER A 297 23.22 -4.62 0.10
C SER A 297 21.91 -4.15 0.76
N LEU A 298 21.63 -2.85 0.74
CA LEU A 298 20.38 -2.30 1.28
C LEU A 298 19.17 -2.73 0.45
N GLN A 299 19.31 -2.75 -0.88
CA GLN A 299 18.25 -3.27 -1.79
C GLN A 299 17.93 -4.73 -1.47
N GLN A 300 18.95 -5.55 -1.22
CA GLN A 300 18.74 -6.97 -0.89
C GLN A 300 18.07 -7.14 0.47
N ARG A 301 18.51 -6.43 1.50
CA ARG A 301 17.87 -6.45 2.84
C ARG A 301 16.39 -6.04 2.76
N GLN A 302 16.08 -4.98 2.02
CA GLN A 302 14.71 -4.54 1.80
C GLN A 302 13.89 -5.60 1.05
N ALA A 303 14.44 -6.18 0.00
CA ALA A 303 13.79 -7.22 -0.78
C ALA A 303 13.49 -8.48 0.06
N ASP A 304 14.43 -8.90 0.90
CA ASP A 304 14.25 -10.03 1.80
C ASP A 304 13.15 -9.76 2.84
N LYS A 305 13.08 -8.53 3.37
CA LYS A 305 12.05 -8.13 4.33
C LYS A 305 10.65 -8.12 3.70
N TYR A 306 10.49 -7.60 2.48
CA TYR A 306 9.23 -7.65 1.73
C TYR A 306 8.77 -9.10 1.47
N LYS A 307 9.70 -9.98 1.08
CA LYS A 307 9.42 -11.41 0.88
C LYS A 307 8.94 -12.07 2.17
N LEU A 308 9.65 -11.84 3.27
CA LEU A 308 9.31 -12.37 4.59
C LEU A 308 7.90 -11.96 5.03
N ILE A 309 7.53 -10.69 4.83
CA ILE A 309 6.20 -10.19 5.21
C ILE A 309 5.12 -10.87 4.40
N ALA A 310 5.29 -11.00 3.08
CA ALA A 310 4.33 -11.69 2.22
C ALA A 310 4.14 -13.14 2.63
N GLN A 311 5.24 -13.85 2.91
CA GLN A 311 5.22 -15.24 3.38
C GLN A 311 4.55 -15.37 4.75
N ASN A 312 4.95 -14.55 5.72
CA ASN A 312 4.37 -14.58 7.06
C ASN A 312 2.87 -14.30 7.03
N TYR A 313 2.43 -13.30 6.27
CA TYR A 313 1.01 -12.99 6.15
C TYR A 313 0.23 -14.18 5.57
N LYS A 314 0.71 -14.75 4.47
CA LYS A 314 0.09 -15.89 3.81
C LYS A 314 0.03 -17.14 4.71
N GLN A 315 1.08 -17.41 5.49
CA GLN A 315 1.21 -18.62 6.30
C GLN A 315 0.56 -18.49 7.69
N LEU A 316 0.62 -17.31 8.32
CA LEU A 316 0.21 -17.10 9.70
C LEU A 316 -1.22 -16.60 9.84
N VAL A 317 -1.77 -15.98 8.79
CA VAL A 317 -3.16 -15.51 8.78
C VAL A 317 -4.03 -16.58 8.08
N PRO A 318 -5.04 -17.14 8.75
CA PRO A 318 -6.00 -18.04 8.11
C PRO A 318 -6.64 -17.40 6.88
N LYS A 319 -6.85 -18.15 5.81
CA LYS A 319 -7.39 -17.63 4.53
C LYS A 319 -8.66 -16.79 4.70
N ALA A 320 -9.57 -17.22 5.58
CA ALA A 320 -10.81 -16.51 5.85
C ALA A 320 -10.61 -15.16 6.58
N GLN A 321 -9.43 -14.93 7.15
CA GLN A 321 -9.06 -13.70 7.85
C GLN A 321 -8.16 -12.77 7.00
N GLN A 322 -7.73 -13.19 5.81
CA GLN A 322 -6.83 -12.41 4.96
C GLN A 322 -7.58 -11.28 4.27
N HIS A 323 -7.54 -10.06 4.84
CA HIS A 323 -8.12 -8.88 4.21
C HIS A 323 -7.26 -8.34 3.08
N GLY A 324 -5.94 -8.44 3.19
CA GLY A 324 -4.97 -8.07 2.17
C GLY A 324 -3.74 -7.34 2.71
N ILE A 325 -2.87 -6.95 1.77
CA ILE A 325 -1.68 -6.13 2.03
C ILE A 325 -1.77 -4.88 1.17
N THR A 326 -1.64 -3.71 1.80
CA THR A 326 -1.63 -2.38 1.15
C THR A 326 -0.30 -1.70 1.44
N THR A 327 0.39 -1.21 0.41
CA THR A 327 1.55 -0.33 0.58
C THR A 327 1.10 1.11 0.85
N TRP A 328 1.86 1.86 1.67
CA TRP A 328 1.52 3.27 1.89
C TRP A 328 2.21 4.13 0.85
N ASN A 329 1.45 4.54 -0.15
CA ASN A 329 1.81 5.04 -1.47
C ASN A 329 2.22 3.94 -2.47
N LEU A 330 2.41 4.30 -3.74
CA LEU A 330 2.70 3.36 -4.83
C LEU A 330 4.19 3.21 -5.08
N GLY A 331 4.91 4.33 -5.21
CA GLY A 331 6.33 4.38 -5.56
C GLY A 331 7.13 5.33 -4.69
N ASP A 332 8.45 5.20 -4.74
CA ASP A 332 9.37 6.01 -3.93
C ASP A 332 9.20 7.52 -4.15
N GLY A 333 8.68 7.93 -5.33
CA GLY A 333 8.50 9.34 -5.68
C GLY A 333 7.30 10.00 -5.04
N ASP A 334 6.32 9.24 -4.61
CA ASP A 334 5.09 9.70 -3.96
C ASP A 334 5.02 9.34 -2.47
N SER A 335 6.05 8.67 -1.94
CA SER A 335 6.13 8.32 -0.53
C SER A 335 6.08 9.53 0.41
N TRP A 336 5.38 9.39 1.53
CA TRP A 336 5.31 10.39 2.59
C TRP A 336 6.61 10.58 3.37
N ILE A 337 7.52 9.60 3.31
CA ILE A 337 8.77 9.54 4.08
C ILE A 337 9.71 10.74 3.82
N PRO A 338 9.94 11.18 2.56
CA PRO A 338 10.76 12.37 2.30
C PRO A 338 10.20 13.65 2.92
N GLN A 339 8.89 13.77 3.04
CA GLN A 339 8.24 14.92 3.68
C GLN A 339 8.54 15.01 5.18
N GLN A 340 8.92 13.90 5.81
CA GLN A 340 9.39 13.83 7.19
C GLN A 340 10.90 14.12 7.32
N GLY A 341 11.59 14.41 6.21
CA GLY A 341 13.02 14.74 6.17
C GLY A 341 13.94 13.53 6.14
N TYR A 342 13.47 12.38 5.70
CA TYR A 342 14.28 11.19 5.47
C TYR A 342 14.71 11.09 4.00
N THR A 343 15.93 10.58 3.77
CA THR A 343 16.37 10.12 2.45
C THR A 343 16.14 8.62 2.40
N ASP A 344 15.18 8.16 1.60
CA ASP A 344 14.80 6.74 1.58
C ASP A 344 14.16 6.31 0.26
N TRP A 345 14.02 4.99 0.09
CA TRP A 345 13.39 4.30 -1.05
C TRP A 345 12.50 3.18 -0.53
N PRO A 346 11.38 3.49 0.17
CA PRO A 346 10.69 2.51 1.01
C PRO A 346 9.76 1.54 0.27
N LEU A 347 9.44 1.77 -1.01
CA LEU A 347 8.34 1.08 -1.69
C LEU A 347 8.80 0.03 -2.73
N LEU A 348 7.84 -0.66 -3.34
CA LEU A 348 8.06 -1.72 -4.32
C LEU A 348 8.46 -1.18 -5.71
N PHE A 349 8.07 0.04 -6.00
CA PHE A 349 8.37 0.73 -7.25
C PHE A 349 9.27 1.94 -6.99
N ASP A 350 10.12 2.26 -7.94
CA ASP A 350 10.94 3.47 -7.89
C ASP A 350 10.13 4.75 -8.18
N LYS A 351 10.80 5.90 -8.20
CA LYS A 351 10.17 7.20 -8.48
C LYS A 351 9.54 7.31 -9.88
N SER A 352 9.87 6.41 -10.78
CA SER A 352 9.33 6.32 -12.15
C SER A 352 8.31 5.19 -12.29
N TYR A 353 7.94 4.57 -11.18
CA TYR A 353 7.07 3.39 -11.09
C TYR A 353 7.62 2.14 -11.78
N SER A 354 8.95 2.05 -11.96
CA SER A 354 9.62 0.83 -12.38
C SER A 354 9.73 -0.15 -11.20
N ARG A 355 9.57 -1.44 -11.46
CA ARG A 355 9.66 -2.50 -10.45
C ARG A 355 11.06 -2.62 -9.87
N LYS A 356 11.19 -2.51 -8.55
CA LYS A 356 12.47 -2.65 -7.82
C LYS A 356 12.75 -4.14 -7.50
N LYS A 357 13.94 -4.43 -6.98
CA LYS A 357 14.28 -5.76 -6.42
C LYS A 357 13.25 -6.21 -5.38
N ALA A 358 12.81 -5.29 -4.51
CA ALA A 358 11.77 -5.52 -3.52
C ALA A 358 10.45 -6.04 -4.13
N TYR A 359 10.04 -5.54 -5.30
CA TYR A 359 8.84 -6.02 -6.00
C TYR A 359 8.93 -7.50 -6.35
N TYR A 360 10.05 -7.92 -6.94
CA TYR A 360 10.21 -9.32 -7.37
C TYR A 360 10.25 -10.27 -6.17
N SER A 361 10.95 -9.89 -5.10
CA SER A 361 10.99 -10.67 -3.86
C SER A 361 9.65 -10.75 -3.15
N PHE A 362 8.89 -9.64 -3.11
CA PHE A 362 7.52 -9.62 -2.59
C PHE A 362 6.61 -10.55 -3.41
N SER A 363 6.67 -10.44 -4.75
CA SER A 363 5.97 -11.32 -5.68
C SER A 363 6.27 -12.81 -5.43
N ASP A 364 7.55 -13.15 -5.21
CA ASP A 364 7.94 -14.52 -4.88
C ASP A 364 7.40 -14.97 -3.53
N GLY A 365 7.33 -14.08 -2.54
CA GLY A 365 6.71 -14.35 -1.24
C GLY A 365 5.20 -14.63 -1.34
N LEU A 366 4.51 -13.96 -2.27
CA LEU A 366 3.08 -14.19 -2.52
C LEU A 366 2.80 -15.54 -3.21
N LYS A 367 3.69 -16.01 -4.10
CA LYS A 367 3.54 -17.30 -4.81
C LYS A 367 3.76 -18.50 -3.89
N ASN A 368 4.79 -18.46 -3.06
CA ASN A 368 5.26 -19.56 -2.20
C ASN A 368 4.66 -19.46 -0.80
#